data_879584b12e65f7063951d801d104feac
#
_entry.id   879584b12e65f7063951d801d104feac
#
_cell.length_a   1.000
_cell.length_b   1.000
_cell.length_c   1.000
_cell.angle_alpha   90.00
_cell.angle_beta   90.00
_cell.angle_gamma   90.00
#
_symmetry.space_group_name_H-M   'P 1'
#
loop_
_entity.id
_entity.type
_entity.pdbx_description
1 polymer ?
#
loop_
_entity_poly.entity_id
_entity_poly.type
_entity_poly.pdbx_seq_one_letter_code
_entity_poly.pdbx_strand_id
1 'polypeptide(L)'
;GMRRRLDIAMSLLGNPSVLFLDEPTTGLDPEGRLEVWRTIRSLTARGTTVFLTTQTLEEAEHLADRIAILHEGRIIANGTLDELKQRFPPAKVEYIEKQPTLEEIFLAVIGKQEEIA
;
A
#
# COMPACT_ATOMS: atom_id res chain seq x y z
N GLY A 1 1.21 18.00 -1.50
CA GLY A 1 1.34 19.20 -2.11
C GLY A 1 2.22 19.36 -3.33
N MET A 2 2.43 20.59 -3.64
CA MET A 2 3.21 20.97 -4.83
C MET A 2 4.63 20.37 -4.81
N ARG A 3 5.27 20.38 -3.67
CA ARG A 3 6.63 19.85 -3.52
C ARG A 3 6.69 18.35 -3.85
N ARG A 4 5.73 17.57 -3.36
CA ARG A 4 5.68 16.13 -3.64
C ARG A 4 5.48 15.84 -5.12
N ARG A 5 4.61 16.61 -5.77
CA ARG A 5 4.41 16.46 -7.22
C ARG A 5 5.65 16.82 -8.00
N LEU A 6 6.36 17.84 -7.56
CA LEU A 6 7.62 18.23 -8.19
C LEU A 6 8.68 17.15 -8.02
N ASP A 7 8.81 16.59 -6.83
CA ASP A 7 9.76 15.51 -6.56
C ASP A 7 9.50 14.30 -7.45
N ILE A 8 8.24 13.91 -7.60
CA ILE A 8 7.84 12.80 -8.47
C ILE A 8 8.17 13.13 -9.94
N ALA A 9 7.83 14.34 -10.39
CA ALA A 9 8.11 14.78 -11.75
C ALA A 9 9.60 14.76 -12.06
N MET A 10 10.43 15.25 -11.13
CA MET A 10 11.89 15.23 -11.29
C MET A 10 12.43 13.82 -11.37
N SER A 11 11.87 12.88 -10.61
CA SER A 11 12.27 11.49 -10.65
C SER A 11 12.02 10.84 -12.01
N LEU A 12 11.12 11.41 -12.82
CA LEU A 12 10.75 10.87 -14.12
C LEU A 12 11.54 11.43 -15.30
N LEU A 13 12.44 12.38 -15.07
CA LEU A 13 13.19 13.00 -16.16
C LEU A 13 14.00 12.02 -16.99
N GLY A 14 14.40 10.88 -16.43
CA GLY A 14 15.13 9.84 -17.14
C GLY A 14 14.26 8.72 -17.70
N ASN A 15 12.93 8.85 -17.71
CA ASN A 15 12.00 7.78 -18.10
C ASN A 15 12.32 6.45 -17.43
N PRO A 16 12.38 6.39 -16.09
CA PRO A 16 12.74 5.15 -15.42
C PRO A 16 11.66 4.09 -15.61
N SER A 17 12.05 2.83 -15.71
CA SER A 17 11.12 1.71 -15.72
C SER A 17 10.64 1.36 -14.30
N VAL A 18 11.40 1.74 -13.29
CA VAL A 18 11.08 1.51 -11.88
C VAL A 18 11.24 2.81 -11.10
N LEU A 19 10.26 3.12 -10.30
CA LEU A 19 10.26 4.30 -9.44
C LEU A 19 10.10 3.87 -7.99
N PHE A 20 10.98 4.35 -7.11
CA PHE A 20 10.89 4.09 -5.68
C PHE A 20 10.37 5.32 -4.95
N LEU A 21 9.33 5.15 -4.17
CA LEU A 21 8.71 6.23 -3.39
C LEU A 21 8.63 5.82 -1.93
N ASP A 22 9.20 6.62 -1.05
CA ASP A 22 9.17 6.36 0.39
C ASP A 22 8.13 7.28 1.04
N GLU A 23 7.05 6.68 1.52
CA GLU A 23 5.96 7.38 2.19
C GLU A 23 5.53 8.65 1.44
N PRO A 24 5.08 8.52 0.18
CA PRO A 24 4.92 9.68 -0.71
C PRO A 24 3.85 10.69 -0.28
N THR A 25 2.93 10.30 0.59
CA THR A 25 1.84 11.20 1.01
C THR A 25 1.92 11.66 2.46
N THR A 26 3.03 11.36 3.14
CA THR A 26 3.21 11.77 4.52
C THR A 26 3.13 13.29 4.65
N GLY A 27 2.30 13.76 5.58
CA GLY A 27 2.16 15.19 5.84
C GLY A 27 1.23 15.93 4.89
N LEU A 28 0.65 15.26 3.90
CA LEU A 28 -0.27 15.90 2.97
C LEU A 28 -1.70 15.88 3.51
N ASP A 29 -2.47 16.89 3.14
CA ASP A 29 -3.91 16.91 3.39
C ASP A 29 -4.61 15.90 2.46
N PRO A 30 -5.90 15.60 2.70
CA PRO A 30 -6.60 14.60 1.88
C PRO A 30 -6.61 14.93 0.39
N GLU A 31 -6.72 16.20 0.03
CA GLU A 31 -6.73 16.61 -1.38
C GLU A 31 -5.37 16.41 -2.04
N GLY A 32 -4.30 16.78 -1.35
CA GLY A 32 -2.94 16.56 -1.84
C GLY A 32 -2.63 15.09 -1.98
N ARG A 33 -3.10 14.27 -1.04
CA ARG A 33 -2.93 12.82 -1.09
C ARG A 33 -3.60 12.23 -2.33
N LEU A 34 -4.84 12.64 -2.62
CA LEU A 34 -5.55 12.16 -3.80
C LEU A 34 -4.83 12.53 -5.10
N GLU A 35 -4.24 13.72 -5.17
CA GLU A 35 -3.49 14.13 -6.35
C GLU A 35 -2.25 13.27 -6.56
N VAL A 36 -1.52 12.96 -5.50
CA VAL A 36 -0.35 12.08 -5.57
C VAL A 36 -0.78 10.68 -6.01
N TRP A 37 -1.87 10.17 -5.47
CA TRP A 37 -2.40 8.86 -5.85
C TRP A 37 -2.77 8.79 -7.33
N ARG A 38 -3.39 9.84 -7.86
CA ARG A 38 -3.72 9.90 -9.29
C ARG A 38 -2.47 9.89 -10.15
N THR A 39 -1.45 10.62 -9.73
CA THR A 39 -0.16 10.65 -10.43
C THR A 39 0.45 9.25 -10.46
N ILE A 40 0.49 8.56 -9.34
CA ILE A 40 1.04 7.22 -9.25
C ILE A 40 0.27 6.24 -10.14
N ARG A 41 -1.05 6.30 -10.11
CA ARG A 41 -1.88 5.44 -10.97
C ARG A 41 -1.65 5.72 -12.45
N SER A 42 -1.46 6.97 -12.81
CA SER A 42 -1.15 7.35 -14.18
C SER A 42 0.19 6.72 -14.62
N LEU A 43 1.18 6.72 -13.74
CA LEU A 43 2.48 6.12 -14.04
C LEU A 43 2.38 4.62 -14.22
N THR A 44 1.68 3.92 -13.34
CA THR A 44 1.53 2.48 -13.45
C THR A 44 0.73 2.10 -14.70
N ALA A 45 -0.25 2.92 -15.07
CA ALA A 45 -1.01 2.70 -16.30
C ALA A 45 -0.14 2.82 -17.57
N ARG A 46 0.95 3.56 -17.48
CA ARG A 46 1.91 3.71 -18.60
C ARG A 46 2.99 2.63 -18.59
N GLY A 47 2.95 1.70 -17.66
CA GLY A 47 3.90 0.61 -17.58
C GLY A 47 5.07 0.84 -16.61
N THR A 48 5.10 1.95 -15.89
CA THR A 48 6.11 2.18 -14.87
C THR A 48 5.82 1.27 -13.67
N THR A 49 6.82 0.56 -13.20
CA THR A 49 6.72 -0.20 -11.94
C THR A 49 7.02 0.76 -10.81
N VAL A 50 6.07 0.88 -9.88
CA VAL A 50 6.24 1.74 -8.72
C VAL A 50 6.38 0.86 -7.48
N PHE A 51 7.49 1.05 -6.76
CA PHE A 51 7.72 0.42 -5.47
C PHE A 51 7.58 1.51 -4.42
N LEU A 52 6.56 1.42 -3.56
CA LEU A 52 6.36 2.43 -2.54
C LEU A 52 6.29 1.81 -1.15
N THR A 53 6.73 2.58 -0.17
CA THR A 53 6.54 2.24 1.23
C THR A 53 5.48 3.15 1.82
N THR A 54 4.69 2.64 2.74
CA THR A 54 3.69 3.42 3.43
C THR A 54 3.34 2.80 4.77
N GLN A 55 2.97 3.64 5.73
CA GLN A 55 2.38 3.20 6.99
C GLN A 55 0.85 3.33 6.95
N THR A 56 0.32 3.87 5.86
CA THR A 56 -1.10 4.08 5.68
C THR A 56 -1.67 2.91 4.88
N LEU A 57 -2.43 2.06 5.55
CA LEU A 57 -2.99 0.87 4.93
C LEU A 57 -3.98 1.22 3.82
N GLU A 58 -4.70 2.32 3.98
CA GLU A 58 -5.60 2.82 2.94
C GLU A 58 -4.85 3.13 1.64
N GLU A 59 -3.67 3.73 1.74
CA GLU A 59 -2.84 4.02 0.56
C GLU A 59 -2.43 2.74 -0.15
N ALA A 60 -1.96 1.75 0.59
CA ALA A 60 -1.58 0.47 0.02
C ALA A 60 -2.77 -0.21 -0.66
N GLU A 61 -3.94 -0.16 -0.02
CA GLU A 61 -5.15 -0.76 -0.55
C GLU A 61 -5.59 -0.12 -1.87
N HIS A 62 -5.43 1.21 -1.98
CA HIS A 62 -5.80 1.95 -3.18
C HIS A 62 -4.82 1.82 -4.34
N LEU A 63 -3.54 1.70 -4.05
CA LEU A 63 -2.51 1.81 -5.07
C LEU A 63 -1.82 0.52 -5.45
N ALA A 64 -1.75 -0.45 -4.54
CA ALA A 64 -0.87 -1.59 -4.73
C ALA A 64 -1.54 -2.73 -5.48
N ASP A 65 -0.81 -3.31 -6.43
CA ASP A 65 -1.17 -4.58 -7.06
C ASP A 65 -0.71 -5.74 -6.18
N ARG A 66 0.43 -5.58 -5.52
CA ARG A 66 0.96 -6.53 -4.56
C ARG A 66 1.38 -5.81 -3.30
N ILE A 67 1.19 -6.46 -2.18
CA ILE A 67 1.46 -5.88 -0.86
C ILE A 67 2.38 -6.82 -0.09
N ALA A 68 3.42 -6.24 0.51
CA ALA A 68 4.26 -6.95 1.45
C ALA A 68 4.13 -6.27 2.81
N ILE A 69 3.82 -7.05 3.84
CA ILE A 69 3.67 -6.52 5.20
C ILE A 69 4.97 -6.77 5.95
N LEU A 70 5.57 -5.69 6.42
CA LEU A 70 6.81 -5.71 7.17
C LEU A 70 6.52 -5.52 8.66
N HIS A 71 7.05 -6.41 9.49
CA HIS A 71 6.88 -6.32 10.94
C HIS A 71 8.16 -6.80 11.61
N GLU A 72 8.69 -5.98 12.50
CA GLU A 72 9.92 -6.28 13.25
C GLU A 72 11.07 -6.73 12.35
N GLY A 73 11.27 -6.00 11.23
CA GLY A 73 12.36 -6.27 10.31
C GLY A 73 12.16 -7.47 9.40
N ARG A 74 10.99 -8.06 9.37
CA ARG A 74 10.68 -9.22 8.54
C ARG A 74 9.43 -9.02 7.70
N ILE A 75 9.44 -9.59 6.50
CA ILE A 75 8.23 -9.65 5.69
C ILE A 75 7.43 -10.85 6.17
N ILE A 76 6.25 -10.57 6.74
CA ILE A 76 5.40 -11.59 7.35
C ILE A 76 4.23 -12.00 6.46
N ALA A 77 3.95 -11.25 5.42
CA ALA A 77 2.93 -11.61 4.44
C ALA A 77 3.25 -10.90 3.13
N ASN A 78 2.92 -11.54 2.01
CA ASN A 78 3.17 -11.01 0.68
C ASN A 78 2.16 -11.60 -0.29
N GLY A 79 1.54 -10.76 -1.10
CA GLY A 79 0.57 -11.20 -2.08
C GLY A 79 -0.29 -10.05 -2.57
N THR A 80 -1.29 -10.38 -3.38
CA THR A 80 -2.32 -9.42 -3.76
C THR A 80 -3.26 -9.20 -2.56
N LEU A 81 -4.04 -8.14 -2.62
CA LEU A 81 -5.04 -7.89 -1.57
C LEU A 81 -6.00 -9.07 -1.45
N ASP A 82 -6.45 -9.63 -2.58
CA ASP A 82 -7.36 -10.77 -2.57
C ASP A 82 -6.71 -12.02 -1.94
N GLU A 83 -5.45 -12.28 -2.26
CA GLU A 83 -4.72 -13.39 -1.65
C GLU A 83 -4.60 -13.22 -0.14
N LEU A 84 -4.34 -12.00 0.32
CA LEU A 84 -4.22 -11.72 1.74
C LEU A 84 -5.57 -11.86 2.44
N LYS A 85 -6.65 -11.42 1.82
CA LYS A 85 -8.01 -11.59 2.35
C LYS A 85 -8.36 -13.06 2.55
N GLN A 86 -7.97 -13.92 1.61
CA GLN A 86 -8.24 -15.35 1.69
C GLN A 86 -7.37 -16.03 2.75
N ARG A 87 -6.12 -15.61 2.86
CA ARG A 87 -5.17 -16.22 3.79
C ARG A 87 -5.41 -15.80 5.24
N PHE A 88 -5.88 -14.58 5.45
CA PHE A 88 -6.08 -14.00 6.78
C PHE A 88 -7.50 -13.44 6.92
N PRO A 89 -8.53 -14.31 6.90
CA PRO A 89 -9.89 -13.83 7.08
C PRO A 89 -10.09 -13.31 8.51
N PRO A 90 -11.01 -12.33 8.69
CA PRO A 90 -11.30 -11.84 10.04
C PRO A 90 -11.84 -12.96 10.92
N ALA A 91 -11.47 -12.94 12.19
CA ALA A 91 -11.82 -14.01 13.13
C ALA A 91 -13.31 -14.12 13.42
N LYS A 92 -14.09 -13.09 13.14
CA LYS A 92 -15.55 -13.10 13.35
C LYS A 92 -16.27 -12.72 12.08
N VAL A 93 -17.04 -13.65 11.57
CA VAL A 93 -17.81 -13.49 10.34
C VAL A 93 -19.26 -13.09 10.70
N GLU A 94 -19.42 -12.11 11.56
CA GLU A 94 -20.75 -11.60 11.88
C GLU A 94 -21.23 -10.60 10.84
N TYR A 95 -20.34 -10.17 9.96
CA TYR A 95 -20.63 -9.16 8.95
C TYR A 95 -20.53 -9.78 7.57
N ILE A 96 -21.56 -10.51 7.22
CA ILE A 96 -21.61 -11.32 6.01
C ILE A 96 -21.46 -10.50 4.73
N GLU A 97 -21.70 -9.20 4.78
CA GLU A 97 -21.71 -8.36 3.58
C GLU A 97 -20.49 -7.47 3.44
N LYS A 98 -19.58 -7.48 4.42
CA LYS A 98 -18.44 -6.59 4.42
C LYS A 98 -17.16 -7.35 4.10
N GLN A 99 -16.50 -6.93 3.02
CA GLN A 99 -15.16 -7.44 2.73
C GLN A 99 -14.19 -6.95 3.81
N PRO A 100 -13.25 -7.79 4.26
CA PRO A 100 -12.25 -7.34 5.23
C PRO A 100 -11.40 -6.22 4.66
N THR A 101 -11.10 -5.23 5.48
CA THR A 101 -10.20 -4.16 5.10
C THR A 101 -8.76 -4.64 5.24
N LEU A 102 -7.83 -3.93 4.60
CA LEU A 102 -6.41 -4.24 4.76
C LEU A 102 -5.97 -4.07 6.22
N GLU A 103 -6.54 -3.13 6.96
CA GLU A 103 -6.25 -2.96 8.37
C GLU A 103 -6.63 -4.20 9.18
N GLU A 104 -7.80 -4.78 8.94
CA GLU A 104 -8.23 -6.01 9.60
C GLU A 104 -7.29 -7.17 9.28
N ILE A 105 -6.86 -7.28 8.02
CA ILE A 105 -5.90 -8.29 7.60
C ILE A 105 -4.56 -8.09 8.33
N PHE A 106 -4.09 -6.85 8.38
CA PHE A 106 -2.85 -6.51 9.06
C PHE A 106 -2.86 -6.96 10.53
N LEU A 107 -3.95 -6.65 11.24
CA LEU A 107 -4.09 -7.03 12.63
C LEU A 107 -4.14 -8.55 12.81
N ALA A 108 -4.79 -9.26 11.90
CA ALA A 108 -4.84 -10.73 11.94
C ALA A 108 -3.46 -11.34 11.73
N VAL A 109 -2.67 -10.80 10.81
CA VAL A 109 -1.32 -11.28 10.52
C VAL A 109 -0.41 -11.05 11.74
N ILE A 110 -0.47 -9.87 12.35
CA ILE A 110 0.33 -9.54 13.52
C ILE A 110 -0.02 -10.46 14.69
N GLY A 111 -1.30 -10.66 14.96
CA GLY A 111 -1.74 -11.55 16.03
C GLY A 111 -1.25 -12.97 15.83
N LYS A 112 -1.27 -13.47 14.61
CA LYS A 112 -0.77 -14.82 14.32
C LYS A 112 0.73 -14.94 14.54
N GLN A 113 1.51 -13.93 14.18
CA GLN A 113 2.94 -13.92 14.41
C GLN A 113 3.27 -13.88 15.89
N GLU A 114 2.53 -13.13 16.68
CA GLU A 114 2.72 -13.04 18.13
C GLU A 114 2.38 -14.35 18.82
N GLU A 115 1.38 -15.09 18.36
CA GLU A 115 1.03 -16.40 18.88
C GLU A 115 2.13 -17.43 18.65
N ILE A 116 2.85 -17.32 17.56
CA ILE A 116 3.93 -18.23 17.21
C ILE A 116 5.22 -17.88 17.97
N ALA A 117 5.39 -16.63 18.28
CA ALA A 117 6.55 -16.16 18.99
C ALA A 117 6.48 -16.50 20.47
#